data_ee661416e4fb02d508bcef14fa60632a
#
_entry.id   ee661416e4fb02d508bcef14fa60632a
#
_cell.length_a   1.000
_cell.length_b   1.000
_cell.length_c   1.000
_cell.angle_alpha   90.00
_cell.angle_beta   90.00
_cell.angle_gamma   90.00
#
_symmetry.space_group_name_H-M   'P 1'
#
loop_
_entity.id
_entity.type
_entity.pdbx_description
1 polymer ?
#
loop_
_entity_poly.entity_id
_entity_poly.type
_entity_poly.pdbx_seq_one_letter_code
_entity_poly.pdbx_strand_id
1 'polypeptide(L)'
;MVRPLDIARSAGPALEPRPATAARGRRWGLLLVAGWLVQAGLRAWLSRAQMVPLALPDESAYLISARVLTGGVTANFSYSTLYPGGYPLLIAPVFWFTSNPVTAYHAVLLGINAPVSALVMPLGYVACRRLGLERPMAFGVAMVAALLPAALFYSQYAMTDAIYPVLVLAWLLAVHSWITVHISGRSARGQYAAAIGSALLAGYSYAVHSRGAVIVAGYVLVGVFAAWRRLVPRRSAVAAAVALGLPLGTAHLLNQHLTSVMYPSGPRTLAGEALIRLRSVHGVVFVLEMAAGQLWRFVLDGWGVAGLGLAAAVLVIFQRTARTDARIMAALGAGVTLVTAVTSPAALPPTQPQAWASGRYLDGMVVAFFLVGATVLLRAAPRLMLICAACVVPPTLLAAIIVLAYTGGSVPTSGFGAAFVFAEPAVLTQNWTTASVLLATVVALGLLAAVVGVMLLAARRGGPGPRLGPIVVLAGLGAISLVASVQMTSHISQANTPGQERSVTAVVTGTGLKPGQQLAIGTGLSWQIWMPQAYEVWWTPLTFFHAGAQPPAGATVVEVAWPGGQPASASWPQAPAGWRIVLADRTDGWVAWRR
;
A
#
# COMPACT_ATOMS: atom_id res chain seq x y z
N MET A 1 -14.22 30.94 29.29
CA MET A 1 -12.98 30.21 29.61
C MET A 1 -13.23 28.70 29.41
N VAL A 2 -12.73 28.11 28.34
CA VAL A 2 -12.89 26.69 28.02
C VAL A 2 -11.80 25.92 28.79
N ARG A 3 -12.20 25.01 29.69
CA ARG A 3 -11.26 24.11 30.38
C ARG A 3 -10.45 23.31 29.33
N PRO A 4 -9.13 23.12 29.57
CA PRO A 4 -8.27 22.41 28.61
C PRO A 4 -8.79 21.01 28.31
N LEU A 5 -8.69 20.61 27.05
CA LEU A 5 -9.01 19.28 26.54
C LEU A 5 -8.11 18.22 27.19
N ASP A 6 -8.65 17.43 28.11
CA ASP A 6 -7.91 16.43 28.89
C ASP A 6 -7.65 15.12 28.14
N ILE A 7 -7.10 15.18 26.92
CA ILE A 7 -6.57 13.95 26.27
C ILE A 7 -5.36 13.40 27.05
N ALA A 8 -4.58 14.28 27.67
CA ALA A 8 -3.36 13.91 28.39
C ALA A 8 -3.58 13.56 29.87
N ARG A 9 -4.66 14.03 30.49
CA ARG A 9 -4.98 13.74 31.91
C ARG A 9 -5.80 12.48 32.13
N SER A 10 -6.40 11.89 31.10
CA SER A 10 -7.03 10.56 31.21
C SER A 10 -6.03 9.40 31.24
N ALA A 11 -4.74 9.64 31.09
CA ALA A 11 -3.72 8.76 31.61
C ALA A 11 -3.71 8.92 33.13
N GLY A 12 -4.61 8.24 33.82
CA GLY A 12 -4.57 8.08 35.28
C GLY A 12 -3.16 7.70 35.74
N PRO A 13 -2.82 7.88 37.04
CA PRO A 13 -1.51 7.54 37.57
C PRO A 13 -1.14 6.17 37.01
N ALA A 14 0.08 6.06 36.49
CA ALA A 14 0.59 4.82 35.92
C ALA A 14 0.22 3.72 36.90
N LEU A 15 -0.75 2.88 36.51
CA LEU A 15 -1.14 1.73 37.31
C LEU A 15 0.16 0.99 37.57
N GLU A 16 0.62 0.99 38.83
CA GLU A 16 1.75 0.16 39.24
C GLU A 16 1.54 -1.20 38.59
N PRO A 17 2.55 -1.77 37.92
CA PRO A 17 2.39 -3.04 37.28
C PRO A 17 2.12 -4.08 38.38
N ARG A 18 0.83 -4.35 38.64
CA ARG A 18 0.46 -5.54 39.42
C ARG A 18 1.21 -6.70 38.79
N PRO A 19 1.94 -7.52 39.57
CA PRO A 19 2.70 -8.63 39.03
C PRO A 19 1.72 -9.49 38.24
N ALA A 20 1.74 -9.31 36.93
CA ALA A 20 0.97 -10.13 36.02
C ALA A 20 1.57 -11.51 36.14
N THR A 21 0.83 -12.46 36.72
CA THR A 21 1.25 -13.86 36.77
C THR A 21 1.72 -14.25 35.38
N ALA A 22 2.90 -14.88 35.26
CA ALA A 22 3.51 -15.28 33.99
C ALA A 22 2.51 -16.02 33.06
N ALA A 23 1.56 -16.77 33.64
CA ALA A 23 0.47 -17.43 32.97
C ALA A 23 -0.47 -16.46 32.20
N ARG A 24 -0.77 -15.27 32.74
CA ARG A 24 -1.64 -14.29 32.07
C ARG A 24 -0.93 -13.64 30.88
N GLY A 25 0.40 -13.43 30.97
CA GLY A 25 1.22 -12.94 29.86
C GLY A 25 1.26 -13.95 28.71
N ARG A 26 1.46 -15.24 29.01
CA ARG A 26 1.52 -16.32 28.01
C ARG A 26 0.21 -16.49 27.24
N ARG A 27 -0.97 -16.36 27.89
CA ARG A 27 -2.28 -16.42 27.22
C ARG A 27 -2.45 -15.31 26.17
N TRP A 28 -2.03 -14.09 26.47
CA TRP A 28 -2.11 -12.98 25.51
C TRP A 28 -1.12 -13.14 24.35
N GLY A 29 0.06 -13.70 24.58
CA GLY A 29 0.98 -14.07 23.50
C GLY A 29 0.36 -15.06 22.52
N LEU A 30 -0.28 -16.13 23.05
CA LEU A 30 -0.96 -17.13 22.23
C LEU A 30 -2.13 -16.53 21.44
N LEU A 31 -2.94 -15.63 22.05
CA LEU A 31 -4.03 -14.95 21.34
C LEU A 31 -3.52 -14.06 20.20
N LEU A 32 -2.38 -13.37 20.39
CA LEU A 32 -1.78 -12.55 19.34
C LEU A 32 -1.27 -13.42 18.18
N VAL A 33 -0.63 -14.55 18.47
CA VAL A 33 -0.22 -15.50 17.44
C VAL A 33 -1.42 -16.08 16.71
N ALA A 34 -2.47 -16.50 17.44
CA ALA A 34 -3.70 -17.00 16.83
C ALA A 34 -4.38 -15.94 15.94
N GLY A 35 -4.49 -14.70 16.42
CA GLY A 35 -5.03 -13.59 15.63
C GLY A 35 -4.21 -13.31 14.37
N TRP A 36 -2.88 -13.33 14.46
CA TRP A 36 -2.00 -13.20 13.32
C TRP A 36 -2.18 -14.35 12.31
N LEU A 37 -2.26 -15.60 12.77
CA LEU A 37 -2.50 -16.76 11.91
C LEU A 37 -3.86 -16.69 11.21
N VAL A 38 -4.93 -16.27 11.90
CA VAL A 38 -6.25 -16.04 11.29
C VAL A 38 -6.16 -14.97 10.20
N GLN A 39 -5.46 -13.87 10.45
CA GLN A 39 -5.26 -12.80 9.47
C GLN A 39 -4.41 -13.27 8.27
N ALA A 40 -3.36 -14.05 8.48
CA ALA A 40 -2.54 -14.63 7.42
C ALA A 40 -3.35 -15.65 6.60
N GLY A 41 -4.10 -16.55 7.26
CA GLY A 41 -4.97 -17.52 6.60
C GLY A 41 -6.06 -16.87 5.74
N LEU A 42 -6.68 -15.78 6.21
CA LEU A 42 -7.66 -15.01 5.43
C LEU A 42 -7.03 -14.43 4.15
N ARG A 43 -5.83 -13.83 4.24
CA ARG A 43 -5.10 -13.30 3.09
C ARG A 43 -4.74 -14.40 2.10
N ALA A 44 -4.22 -15.52 2.58
CA ALA A 44 -3.91 -16.68 1.77
C ALA A 44 -5.17 -17.21 1.06
N TRP A 45 -6.30 -17.27 1.78
CA TRP A 45 -7.57 -17.71 1.21
C TRP A 45 -8.08 -16.77 0.10
N LEU A 46 -7.98 -15.46 0.27
CA LEU A 46 -8.37 -14.48 -0.75
C LEU A 46 -7.47 -14.55 -1.99
N SER A 47 -6.17 -14.78 -1.80
CA SER A 47 -5.17 -14.84 -2.89
C SER A 47 -5.12 -16.17 -3.64
N ARG A 48 -5.78 -17.22 -3.15
CA ARG A 48 -5.61 -18.60 -3.64
C ARG A 48 -5.94 -18.83 -5.12
N ALA A 49 -6.79 -17.99 -5.68
CA ALA A 49 -7.22 -18.11 -7.08
C ALA A 49 -6.33 -17.33 -8.06
N GLN A 50 -5.37 -16.55 -7.58
CA GLN A 50 -4.51 -15.75 -8.44
C GLN A 50 -3.31 -16.58 -8.90
N MET A 51 -3.22 -16.81 -10.21
CA MET A 51 -2.20 -17.66 -10.84
C MET A 51 -1.12 -16.84 -11.54
N VAL A 52 -1.42 -15.61 -11.94
CA VAL A 52 -0.56 -14.74 -12.74
C VAL A 52 -0.64 -13.29 -12.25
N PRO A 53 0.38 -12.46 -12.52
CA PRO A 53 0.36 -11.03 -12.21
C PRO A 53 -0.81 -10.31 -12.90
N LEU A 54 -1.57 -9.52 -12.14
CA LEU A 54 -2.70 -8.71 -12.61
C LEU A 54 -2.40 -7.20 -12.57
N ALA A 55 -1.72 -6.73 -11.53
CA ALA A 55 -1.42 -5.32 -11.31
C ALA A 55 -0.18 -4.90 -12.10
N LEU A 56 -0.37 -4.72 -13.41
CA LEU A 56 0.69 -4.37 -14.34
C LEU A 56 0.91 -2.84 -14.40
N PRO A 57 2.14 -2.39 -14.57
CA PRO A 57 3.40 -3.17 -14.69
C PRO A 57 4.04 -3.54 -13.35
N ASP A 58 3.45 -3.13 -12.22
CA ASP A 58 4.07 -3.17 -10.89
C ASP A 58 4.49 -4.60 -10.50
N GLU A 59 3.57 -5.57 -10.53
CA GLU A 59 3.87 -6.94 -10.13
C GLU A 59 4.95 -7.59 -11.01
N SER A 60 4.81 -7.46 -12.33
CA SER A 60 5.79 -8.04 -13.26
C SER A 60 7.19 -7.47 -13.04
N ALA A 61 7.28 -6.15 -12.78
CA ALA A 61 8.56 -5.51 -12.52
C ALA A 61 9.21 -6.02 -11.23
N TYR A 62 8.46 -6.15 -10.14
CA TYR A 62 9.00 -6.67 -8.89
C TYR A 62 9.38 -8.15 -8.97
N LEU A 63 8.58 -8.99 -9.63
CA LEU A 63 8.86 -10.40 -9.80
C LEU A 63 10.09 -10.64 -10.70
N ILE A 64 10.18 -9.92 -11.81
CA ILE A 64 11.34 -10.00 -12.71
C ILE A 64 12.59 -9.44 -12.03
N SER A 65 12.49 -8.35 -11.27
CA SER A 65 13.60 -7.84 -10.46
C SER A 65 14.11 -8.89 -9.47
N ALA A 66 13.20 -9.58 -8.77
CA ALA A 66 13.59 -10.66 -7.85
C ALA A 66 14.28 -11.82 -8.57
N ARG A 67 13.77 -12.20 -9.73
CA ARG A 67 14.41 -13.21 -10.61
C ARG A 67 15.81 -12.79 -11.06
N VAL A 68 15.99 -11.53 -11.46
CA VAL A 68 17.31 -10.98 -11.85
C VAL A 68 18.28 -11.03 -10.68
N LEU A 69 17.84 -10.69 -9.46
CA LEU A 69 18.68 -10.78 -8.26
C LEU A 69 19.15 -12.20 -7.92
N THR A 70 18.48 -13.21 -8.45
CA THR A 70 18.86 -14.63 -8.29
C THR A 70 19.57 -15.21 -9.51
N GLY A 71 20.01 -14.35 -10.44
CA GLY A 71 20.73 -14.77 -11.65
C GLY A 71 19.84 -15.18 -12.83
N GLY A 72 18.52 -14.93 -12.74
CA GLY A 72 17.59 -15.23 -13.82
C GLY A 72 17.53 -14.15 -14.91
N VAL A 73 16.73 -14.43 -15.92
CA VAL A 73 16.61 -13.60 -17.12
C VAL A 73 15.87 -12.29 -16.85
N THR A 74 16.32 -11.22 -17.50
CA THR A 74 15.75 -9.87 -17.42
C THR A 74 14.65 -9.63 -18.45
N ALA A 75 13.89 -8.52 -18.26
CA ALA A 75 13.06 -7.90 -19.28
C ALA A 75 13.32 -6.39 -19.33
N ASN A 76 13.02 -5.75 -20.47
CA ASN A 76 13.26 -4.33 -20.67
C ASN A 76 12.09 -3.48 -20.11
N PHE A 77 12.36 -2.73 -19.07
CA PHE A 77 11.43 -1.78 -18.43
C PHE A 77 11.76 -0.31 -18.71
N SER A 78 12.58 -0.03 -19.72
CA SER A 78 12.92 1.35 -20.11
C SER A 78 11.65 2.21 -20.28
N TYR A 79 11.77 3.48 -19.90
CA TYR A 79 10.68 4.48 -19.93
C TYR A 79 9.53 4.23 -18.92
N SER A 80 9.53 3.12 -18.19
CA SER A 80 8.69 2.99 -16.99
C SER A 80 9.35 3.63 -15.78
N THR A 81 8.62 3.74 -14.65
CA THR A 81 9.21 4.18 -13.40
C THR A 81 10.18 3.14 -12.87
N LEU A 82 11.24 3.58 -12.18
CA LEU A 82 12.11 2.65 -11.47
C LEU A 82 11.34 1.97 -10.34
N TYR A 83 11.33 0.65 -10.32
CA TYR A 83 10.79 -0.18 -9.25
C TYR A 83 11.92 -0.51 -8.26
N PRO A 84 11.88 0.05 -7.01
CA PRO A 84 12.97 -0.13 -6.06
C PRO A 84 13.17 -1.59 -5.65
N GLY A 85 14.44 -1.97 -5.45
CA GLY A 85 14.84 -3.36 -5.23
C GLY A 85 14.57 -3.95 -3.85
N GLY A 86 14.06 -3.16 -2.88
CA GLY A 86 13.88 -3.62 -1.50
C GLY A 86 12.80 -4.70 -1.35
N TYR A 87 11.68 -4.61 -2.08
CA TYR A 87 10.68 -5.66 -2.10
C TYR A 87 11.14 -6.87 -2.92
N PRO A 88 11.71 -6.71 -4.13
CA PRO A 88 12.39 -7.80 -4.83
C PRO A 88 13.37 -8.57 -3.98
N LEU A 89 14.19 -7.89 -3.18
CA LEU A 89 15.15 -8.56 -2.27
C LEU A 89 14.45 -9.44 -1.23
N LEU A 90 13.28 -9.02 -0.72
CA LEU A 90 12.47 -9.81 0.22
C LEU A 90 11.93 -11.09 -0.41
N ILE A 91 11.48 -11.01 -1.67
CA ILE A 91 10.85 -12.14 -2.36
C ILE A 91 11.85 -13.00 -3.16
N ALA A 92 13.06 -12.51 -3.41
CA ALA A 92 14.12 -13.19 -4.17
C ALA A 92 14.37 -14.65 -3.71
N PRO A 93 14.39 -14.98 -2.40
CA PRO A 93 14.61 -16.37 -1.98
C PRO A 93 13.66 -17.39 -2.59
N VAL A 94 12.43 -16.99 -2.96
CA VAL A 94 11.46 -17.89 -3.61
C VAL A 94 12.03 -18.44 -4.93
N PHE A 95 12.74 -17.60 -5.69
CA PHE A 95 13.27 -17.92 -7.01
C PHE A 95 14.50 -18.85 -6.97
N TRP A 96 15.08 -19.11 -5.78
CA TRP A 96 16.08 -20.16 -5.61
C TRP A 96 15.46 -21.57 -5.49
N PHE A 97 14.20 -21.64 -5.07
CA PHE A 97 13.53 -22.92 -4.79
C PHE A 97 12.59 -23.40 -5.87
N THR A 98 12.21 -22.52 -6.81
CA THR A 98 11.30 -22.90 -7.89
C THR A 98 11.63 -22.17 -9.19
N SER A 99 11.55 -22.92 -10.29
CA SER A 99 11.63 -22.43 -11.67
C SER A 99 10.25 -22.33 -12.35
N ASN A 100 9.19 -22.66 -11.67
CA ASN A 100 7.84 -22.53 -12.20
C ASN A 100 7.23 -21.16 -11.82
N PRO A 101 6.83 -20.31 -12.81
CA PRO A 101 6.32 -18.96 -12.56
C PRO A 101 5.06 -18.94 -11.69
N VAL A 102 4.12 -19.85 -11.91
CA VAL A 102 2.89 -19.94 -11.10
C VAL A 102 3.22 -20.31 -9.67
N THR A 103 4.09 -21.31 -9.46
CA THR A 103 4.53 -21.72 -8.12
C THR A 103 5.28 -20.59 -7.41
N ALA A 104 6.16 -19.87 -8.11
CA ALA A 104 6.86 -18.71 -7.55
C ALA A 104 5.89 -17.60 -7.15
N TYR A 105 4.93 -17.28 -8.01
CA TYR A 105 3.91 -16.27 -7.73
C TYR A 105 3.09 -16.63 -6.48
N HIS A 106 2.58 -17.86 -6.39
CA HIS A 106 1.86 -18.36 -5.21
C HIS A 106 2.74 -18.34 -3.95
N ALA A 107 3.99 -18.75 -4.05
CA ALA A 107 4.89 -18.73 -2.89
C ALA A 107 5.14 -17.31 -2.38
N VAL A 108 5.18 -16.30 -3.26
CA VAL A 108 5.25 -14.88 -2.89
C VAL A 108 3.97 -14.46 -2.18
N LEU A 109 2.80 -14.74 -2.75
CA LEU A 109 1.52 -14.30 -2.19
C LEU A 109 1.19 -14.99 -0.86
N LEU A 110 1.28 -16.31 -0.83
CA LEU A 110 0.85 -17.11 0.32
C LEU A 110 1.94 -17.24 1.39
N GLY A 111 3.21 -17.36 0.97
CA GLY A 111 4.35 -17.59 1.86
C GLY A 111 4.99 -16.31 2.41
N ILE A 112 4.91 -15.19 1.70
CA ILE A 112 5.53 -13.94 2.11
C ILE A 112 4.50 -12.85 2.37
N ASN A 113 3.68 -12.49 1.38
CA ASN A 113 2.77 -11.35 1.52
C ASN A 113 1.72 -11.60 2.62
N ALA A 114 1.08 -12.76 2.62
CA ALA A 114 0.03 -13.06 3.58
C ALA A 114 0.53 -13.00 5.05
N PRO A 115 1.60 -13.68 5.46
CA PRO A 115 2.08 -13.61 6.84
C PRO A 115 2.69 -12.25 7.19
N VAL A 116 3.42 -11.59 6.26
CA VAL A 116 4.03 -10.28 6.53
C VAL A 116 2.96 -9.20 6.68
N SER A 117 2.01 -9.08 5.75
CA SER A 117 0.95 -8.07 5.84
C SER A 117 0.03 -8.30 7.05
N ALA A 118 -0.15 -9.54 7.49
CA ALA A 118 -0.90 -9.88 8.70
C ALA A 118 -0.24 -9.31 9.99
N LEU A 119 1.04 -8.93 9.96
CA LEU A 119 1.71 -8.27 11.09
C LEU A 119 1.09 -6.91 11.46
N VAL A 120 0.28 -6.31 10.60
CA VAL A 120 -0.56 -5.16 10.96
C VAL A 120 -1.34 -5.42 12.25
N MET A 121 -1.84 -6.65 12.44
CA MET A 121 -2.61 -7.01 13.64
C MET A 121 -1.78 -6.94 14.94
N PRO A 122 -0.66 -7.65 15.13
CA PRO A 122 0.12 -7.56 16.36
C PRO A 122 0.77 -6.18 16.55
N LEU A 123 1.20 -5.50 15.48
CA LEU A 123 1.71 -4.12 15.57
C LEU A 123 0.60 -3.14 15.96
N GLY A 124 -0.60 -3.27 15.38
CA GLY A 124 -1.79 -2.49 15.74
C GLY A 124 -2.17 -2.69 17.21
N TYR A 125 -2.10 -3.94 17.72
CA TYR A 125 -2.28 -4.20 19.14
C TYR A 125 -1.27 -3.43 20.01
N VAL A 126 0.01 -3.45 19.65
CA VAL A 126 1.04 -2.68 20.36
C VAL A 126 0.76 -1.18 20.30
N ALA A 127 0.36 -0.65 19.15
CA ALA A 127 -0.03 0.75 18.98
C ALA A 127 -1.20 1.12 19.90
N CYS A 128 -2.29 0.35 19.88
CA CYS A 128 -3.46 0.54 20.72
C CYS A 128 -3.13 0.46 22.22
N ARG A 129 -2.23 -0.46 22.61
CA ARG A 129 -1.76 -0.54 24.00
C ARG A 129 -0.98 0.70 24.43
N ARG A 130 -0.16 1.28 23.53
CA ARG A 130 0.56 2.55 23.78
C ARG A 130 -0.37 3.76 23.84
N LEU A 131 -1.45 3.72 23.05
CA LEU A 131 -2.53 4.71 23.12
C LEU A 131 -3.44 4.52 24.35
N GLY A 132 -3.17 3.51 25.18
CA GLY A 132 -3.80 3.28 26.48
C GLY A 132 -5.08 2.45 26.44
N LEU A 133 -5.40 1.76 25.33
CA LEU A 133 -6.51 0.83 25.30
C LEU A 133 -6.24 -0.40 26.18
N GLU A 134 -7.27 -0.92 26.84
CA GLU A 134 -7.19 -2.21 27.54
C GLU A 134 -6.94 -3.36 26.56
N ARG A 135 -6.35 -4.47 27.05
CA ARG A 135 -5.95 -5.59 26.20
C ARG A 135 -7.06 -6.12 25.28
N PRO A 136 -8.30 -6.39 25.74
CA PRO A 136 -9.37 -6.88 24.87
C PRO A 136 -9.75 -5.87 23.78
N MET A 137 -9.87 -4.60 24.12
CA MET A 137 -10.21 -3.54 23.16
C MET A 137 -9.07 -3.31 22.17
N ALA A 138 -7.83 -3.30 22.64
CA ALA A 138 -6.66 -3.22 21.76
C ALA A 138 -6.59 -4.37 20.76
N PHE A 139 -6.92 -5.60 21.19
CA PHE A 139 -7.00 -6.77 20.32
C PHE A 139 -8.12 -6.61 19.28
N GLY A 140 -9.33 -6.23 19.70
CA GLY A 140 -10.45 -6.02 18.79
C GLY A 140 -10.18 -4.94 17.74
N VAL A 141 -9.66 -3.78 18.16
CA VAL A 141 -9.28 -2.69 17.23
C VAL A 141 -8.20 -3.14 16.25
N ALA A 142 -7.19 -3.86 16.72
CA ALA A 142 -6.11 -4.36 15.86
C ALA A 142 -6.61 -5.40 14.84
N MET A 143 -7.54 -6.27 15.25
CA MET A 143 -8.20 -7.21 14.33
C MET A 143 -8.97 -6.47 13.23
N VAL A 144 -9.75 -5.44 13.58
CA VAL A 144 -10.49 -4.63 12.61
C VAL A 144 -9.55 -3.85 11.69
N ALA A 145 -8.50 -3.23 12.23
CA ALA A 145 -7.51 -2.50 11.43
C ALA A 145 -6.81 -3.41 10.40
N ALA A 146 -6.55 -4.66 10.76
CA ALA A 146 -5.99 -5.65 9.84
C ALA A 146 -6.98 -6.16 8.78
N LEU A 147 -8.30 -5.94 8.97
CA LEU A 147 -9.35 -6.26 7.99
C LEU A 147 -9.64 -5.10 7.04
N LEU A 148 -9.15 -3.87 7.31
CA LEU A 148 -9.34 -2.75 6.39
C LEU A 148 -8.86 -3.12 4.98
N PRO A 149 -9.59 -2.73 3.91
CA PRO A 149 -9.12 -2.93 2.54
C PRO A 149 -7.71 -2.40 2.31
N ALA A 150 -7.39 -1.24 2.86
CA ALA A 150 -6.05 -0.64 2.86
C ALA A 150 -4.92 -1.56 3.39
N ALA A 151 -5.24 -2.58 4.20
CA ALA A 151 -4.27 -3.55 4.72
C ALA A 151 -4.45 -4.95 4.15
N LEU A 152 -5.66 -5.29 3.69
CA LEU A 152 -6.04 -6.65 3.30
C LEU A 152 -6.04 -6.84 1.79
N PHE A 153 -6.66 -5.91 1.03
CA PHE A 153 -6.85 -6.08 -0.41
C PHE A 153 -5.52 -6.14 -1.17
N TYR A 154 -4.62 -5.19 -0.94
CA TYR A 154 -3.34 -5.13 -1.66
C TYR A 154 -2.34 -6.25 -1.27
N SER A 155 -2.58 -6.98 -0.18
CA SER A 155 -1.77 -8.15 0.18
C SER A 155 -1.87 -9.31 -0.83
N GLN A 156 -2.87 -9.26 -1.71
CA GLN A 156 -3.13 -10.25 -2.75
C GLN A 156 -2.28 -10.06 -4.01
N TYR A 157 -1.41 -9.06 -4.06
CA TYR A 157 -0.58 -8.75 -5.22
C TYR A 157 0.89 -8.77 -4.86
N ALA A 158 1.73 -9.23 -5.79
CA ALA A 158 3.19 -9.27 -5.61
C ALA A 158 3.79 -7.86 -5.75
N MET A 159 3.40 -6.94 -4.87
CA MET A 159 3.78 -5.53 -4.91
C MET A 159 4.06 -4.97 -3.51
N THR A 160 4.68 -3.81 -3.47
CA THR A 160 5.13 -3.17 -2.24
C THR A 160 4.00 -2.80 -1.28
N ASP A 161 2.81 -2.53 -1.82
CA ASP A 161 1.63 -2.15 -1.03
C ASP A 161 1.19 -3.27 -0.08
N ALA A 162 1.53 -4.53 -0.38
CA ALA A 162 1.29 -5.66 0.51
C ALA A 162 1.99 -5.52 1.88
N ILE A 163 3.19 -4.94 1.90
CA ILE A 163 4.01 -4.85 3.12
C ILE A 163 4.15 -3.42 3.67
N TYR A 164 3.81 -2.41 2.86
CA TYR A 164 4.05 -1.01 3.21
C TYR A 164 3.30 -0.55 4.48
N PRO A 165 2.01 -0.94 4.72
CA PRO A 165 1.32 -0.63 5.97
C PRO A 165 2.04 -1.17 7.22
N VAL A 166 2.64 -2.36 7.12
CA VAL A 166 3.44 -2.96 8.20
C VAL A 166 4.70 -2.14 8.48
N LEU A 167 5.42 -1.74 7.42
CA LEU A 167 6.64 -0.94 7.55
C LEU A 167 6.35 0.42 8.19
N VAL A 168 5.30 1.12 7.75
CA VAL A 168 4.89 2.41 8.31
C VAL A 168 4.53 2.28 9.78
N LEU A 169 3.73 1.28 10.14
CA LEU A 169 3.29 1.09 11.53
C LEU A 169 4.46 0.68 12.43
N ALA A 170 5.33 -0.23 11.98
CA ALA A 170 6.54 -0.63 12.70
C ALA A 170 7.49 0.55 12.90
N TRP A 171 7.68 1.37 11.85
CA TRP A 171 8.50 2.56 11.91
C TRP A 171 7.96 3.60 12.92
N LEU A 172 6.67 3.92 12.87
CA LEU A 172 6.04 4.84 13.83
C LEU A 172 6.20 4.35 15.27
N LEU A 173 6.02 3.04 15.51
CA LEU A 173 6.23 2.43 16.82
C LEU A 173 7.69 2.49 17.29
N ALA A 174 8.63 2.31 16.38
CA ALA A 174 10.06 2.39 16.69
C ALA A 174 10.49 3.84 16.98
N VAL A 175 10.05 4.82 16.18
CA VAL A 175 10.29 6.25 16.43
C VAL A 175 9.71 6.67 17.78
N HIS A 176 8.45 6.32 18.05
CA HIS A 176 7.85 6.59 19.36
C HIS A 176 8.65 5.98 20.50
N SER A 177 9.15 4.74 20.35
CA SER A 177 10.00 4.10 21.34
C SER A 177 11.30 4.88 21.55
N TRP A 178 11.93 5.39 20.49
CA TRP A 178 13.18 6.13 20.57
C TRP A 178 13.01 7.46 21.30
N ILE A 179 11.98 8.25 20.97
CA ILE A 179 11.77 9.57 21.60
C ILE A 179 11.24 9.48 23.04
N THR A 180 10.64 8.35 23.45
CA THR A 180 10.05 8.17 24.79
C THR A 180 10.95 7.40 25.77
N VAL A 181 12.11 6.92 25.36
CA VAL A 181 13.00 6.09 26.21
C VAL A 181 13.42 6.80 27.50
N HIS A 182 13.70 8.09 27.45
CA HIS A 182 14.06 8.87 28.65
C HIS A 182 12.94 8.90 29.69
N ILE A 183 11.68 8.88 29.25
CA ILE A 183 10.51 8.94 30.13
C ILE A 183 10.19 7.55 30.71
N SER A 184 10.59 6.49 30.01
CA SER A 184 10.22 5.10 30.35
C SER A 184 11.25 4.34 31.18
N GLY A 185 12.35 4.99 31.63
CA GLY A 185 13.38 4.36 32.44
C GLY A 185 14.10 3.17 31.79
N ARG A 186 14.02 3.04 30.46
CA ARG A 186 14.69 1.94 29.74
C ARG A 186 16.21 2.06 29.78
N SER A 187 16.87 0.91 29.70
CA SER A 187 18.34 0.83 29.65
C SER A 187 18.92 1.52 28.41
N ALA A 188 20.19 1.91 28.48
CA ALA A 188 20.91 2.47 27.32
C ALA A 188 20.86 1.55 26.09
N ARG A 189 20.90 0.22 26.26
CA ARG A 189 20.74 -0.77 25.18
C ARG A 189 19.37 -0.64 24.48
N GLY A 190 18.27 -0.50 25.24
CA GLY A 190 16.94 -0.32 24.67
C GLY A 190 16.79 0.97 23.87
N GLN A 191 17.53 2.01 24.24
CA GLN A 191 17.57 3.28 23.53
C GLN A 191 18.30 3.16 22.19
N TYR A 192 19.48 2.57 22.15
CA TYR A 192 20.20 2.33 20.90
C TYR A 192 19.43 1.39 19.99
N ALA A 193 18.83 0.33 20.51
CA ALA A 193 17.99 -0.59 19.71
C ALA A 193 16.81 0.13 19.06
N ALA A 194 16.13 1.03 19.78
CA ALA A 194 15.04 1.82 19.22
C ALA A 194 15.52 2.83 18.16
N ALA A 195 16.67 3.50 18.41
CA ALA A 195 17.28 4.43 17.48
C ALA A 195 17.70 3.74 16.17
N ILE A 196 18.43 2.65 16.26
CA ILE A 196 18.90 1.85 15.12
C ILE A 196 17.71 1.23 14.39
N GLY A 197 16.78 0.59 15.11
CA GLY A 197 15.60 -0.04 14.52
C GLY A 197 14.71 0.93 13.75
N SER A 198 14.50 2.15 14.30
CA SER A 198 13.71 3.19 13.59
C SER A 198 14.42 3.70 12.32
N ALA A 199 15.76 3.81 12.37
CA ALA A 199 16.59 4.21 11.24
C ALA A 199 16.56 3.15 10.12
N LEU A 200 16.74 1.87 10.47
CA LEU A 200 16.70 0.77 9.53
C LEU A 200 15.32 0.66 8.86
N LEU A 201 14.23 0.81 9.63
CA LEU A 201 12.87 0.78 9.09
C LEU A 201 12.59 1.98 8.16
N ALA A 202 13.05 3.18 8.50
CA ALA A 202 12.93 4.34 7.63
C ALA A 202 13.67 4.13 6.30
N GLY A 203 14.93 3.71 6.36
CA GLY A 203 15.73 3.46 5.16
C GLY A 203 15.22 2.27 4.35
N TYR A 204 14.73 1.20 4.98
CA TYR A 204 14.12 0.07 4.27
C TYR A 204 12.80 0.47 3.61
N SER A 205 11.99 1.35 4.21
CA SER A 205 10.80 1.90 3.55
C SER A 205 11.14 2.61 2.24
N TYR A 206 12.29 3.31 2.17
CA TYR A 206 12.80 3.91 0.94
C TYR A 206 13.30 2.85 -0.06
N ALA A 207 14.00 1.81 0.43
CA ALA A 207 14.43 0.71 -0.41
C ALA A 207 13.27 -0.05 -1.05
N VAL A 208 12.12 -0.11 -0.37
CA VAL A 208 10.90 -0.80 -0.84
C VAL A 208 10.12 0.04 -1.84
N HIS A 209 9.95 1.35 -1.59
CA HIS A 209 9.15 2.21 -2.46
C HIS A 209 9.61 3.67 -2.40
N SER A 210 9.53 4.40 -3.52
CA SER A 210 9.90 5.82 -3.62
C SER A 210 9.19 6.72 -2.58
N ARG A 211 7.96 6.40 -2.16
CA ARG A 211 7.25 7.06 -1.03
C ARG A 211 8.06 7.06 0.28
N GLY A 212 8.93 6.08 0.45
CA GLY A 212 9.82 6.00 1.60
C GLY A 212 10.76 7.21 1.75
N ALA A 213 10.98 7.99 0.67
CA ALA A 213 11.72 9.25 0.75
C ALA A 213 11.06 10.25 1.72
N VAL A 214 9.72 10.31 1.74
CA VAL A 214 8.96 11.15 2.69
C VAL A 214 9.13 10.65 4.13
N ILE A 215 9.15 9.32 4.32
CA ILE A 215 9.43 8.71 5.63
C ILE A 215 10.84 9.04 6.11
N VAL A 216 11.86 8.91 5.24
CA VAL A 216 13.25 9.25 5.55
C VAL A 216 13.38 10.74 5.90
N ALA A 217 12.78 11.63 5.10
CA ALA A 217 12.81 13.06 5.37
C ALA A 217 12.15 13.40 6.73
N GLY A 218 10.95 12.87 6.99
CA GLY A 218 10.26 13.03 8.28
C GLY A 218 11.07 12.47 9.45
N TYR A 219 11.71 11.31 9.26
CA TYR A 219 12.59 10.70 10.26
C TYR A 219 13.80 11.57 10.59
N VAL A 220 14.48 12.10 9.58
CA VAL A 220 15.63 13.01 9.74
C VAL A 220 15.21 14.28 10.47
N LEU A 221 14.08 14.91 10.06
CA LEU A 221 13.56 16.11 10.70
C LEU A 221 13.25 15.88 12.19
N VAL A 222 12.57 14.78 12.53
CA VAL A 222 12.28 14.42 13.92
C VAL A 222 13.55 14.10 14.68
N GLY A 223 14.50 13.38 14.07
CA GLY A 223 15.78 13.05 14.69
C GLY A 223 16.62 14.29 15.03
N VAL A 224 16.74 15.24 14.08
CA VAL A 224 17.43 16.53 14.29
C VAL A 224 16.72 17.33 15.38
N PHE A 225 15.38 17.45 15.30
CA PHE A 225 14.60 18.17 16.31
C PHE A 225 14.75 17.54 17.71
N ALA A 226 14.65 16.21 17.82
CA ALA A 226 14.78 15.50 19.08
C ALA A 226 16.20 15.64 19.69
N ALA A 227 17.25 15.61 18.87
CA ALA A 227 18.62 15.84 19.28
C ALA A 227 18.85 17.30 19.72
N TRP A 228 18.31 18.27 18.96
CA TRP A 228 18.37 19.70 19.28
C TRP A 228 17.67 20.02 20.60
N ARG A 229 16.45 19.48 20.79
CA ARG A 229 15.67 19.66 22.02
C ARG A 229 16.16 18.78 23.18
N ARG A 230 17.22 18.00 22.98
CA ARG A 230 17.78 17.06 23.95
C ARG A 230 16.77 16.02 24.47
N LEU A 231 15.79 15.67 23.65
CA LEU A 231 14.83 14.60 23.95
C LEU A 231 15.47 13.23 23.82
N VAL A 232 16.55 13.13 23.04
CA VAL A 232 17.35 11.91 22.88
C VAL A 232 18.83 12.25 23.07
N PRO A 233 19.66 11.33 23.58
CA PRO A 233 21.11 11.54 23.66
C PRO A 233 21.73 11.70 22.28
N ARG A 234 22.66 12.63 22.13
CA ARG A 234 23.36 12.87 20.85
C ARG A 234 24.00 11.59 20.29
N ARG A 235 24.58 10.75 21.16
CA ARG A 235 25.17 9.46 20.75
C ARG A 235 24.16 8.53 20.08
N SER A 236 22.91 8.45 20.58
CA SER A 236 21.86 7.65 19.94
C SER A 236 21.40 8.24 18.62
N ALA A 237 21.38 9.58 18.47
CA ALA A 237 21.08 10.24 17.22
C ALA A 237 22.16 9.98 16.16
N VAL A 238 23.46 10.01 16.55
CA VAL A 238 24.57 9.62 15.66
C VAL A 238 24.47 8.15 15.25
N ALA A 239 24.19 7.24 16.20
CA ALA A 239 24.00 5.83 15.89
C ALA A 239 22.82 5.62 14.92
N ALA A 240 21.74 6.37 15.08
CA ALA A 240 20.59 6.36 14.17
C ALA A 240 20.97 6.85 12.76
N ALA A 241 21.74 7.95 12.66
CA ALA A 241 22.19 8.49 11.38
C ALA A 241 23.11 7.51 10.63
N VAL A 242 24.06 6.88 11.35
CA VAL A 242 24.92 5.82 10.78
C VAL A 242 24.10 4.61 10.34
N ALA A 243 23.17 4.15 11.17
CA ALA A 243 22.30 3.02 10.85
C ALA A 243 21.37 3.30 9.65
N LEU A 244 20.94 4.54 9.44
CA LEU A 244 20.15 4.95 8.27
C LEU A 244 20.96 4.84 6.97
N GLY A 245 22.28 5.11 7.02
CA GLY A 245 23.16 5.01 5.86
C GLY A 245 23.22 3.61 5.25
N LEU A 246 23.11 2.56 6.07
CA LEU A 246 23.18 1.17 5.60
C LEU A 246 22.06 0.83 4.60
N PRO A 247 20.76 0.92 4.93
CA PRO A 247 19.70 0.59 3.99
C PRO A 247 19.63 1.58 2.81
N LEU A 248 20.01 2.86 3.00
CA LEU A 248 20.06 3.81 1.89
C LEU A 248 21.18 3.46 0.90
N GLY A 249 22.38 3.13 1.40
CA GLY A 249 23.49 2.69 0.56
C GLY A 249 23.18 1.37 -0.17
N THR A 250 22.60 0.40 0.53
CA THR A 250 22.17 -0.86 -0.06
C THR A 250 21.09 -0.63 -1.13
N ALA A 251 20.10 0.22 -0.86
CA ALA A 251 19.07 0.57 -1.84
C ALA A 251 19.66 1.24 -3.09
N HIS A 252 20.65 2.13 -2.91
CA HIS A 252 21.33 2.79 -4.01
C HIS A 252 22.05 1.78 -4.90
N LEU A 253 22.90 0.92 -4.34
CA LEU A 253 23.64 -0.11 -5.08
C LEU A 253 22.69 -1.09 -5.79
N LEU A 254 21.64 -1.54 -5.08
CA LEU A 254 20.64 -2.44 -5.64
C LEU A 254 19.88 -1.81 -6.80
N ASN A 255 19.46 -0.56 -6.65
CA ASN A 255 18.75 0.16 -7.71
C ASN A 255 19.65 0.47 -8.90
N GLN A 256 20.95 0.76 -8.69
CA GLN A 256 21.93 0.90 -9.78
C GLN A 256 22.06 -0.41 -10.58
N HIS A 257 22.20 -1.54 -9.89
CA HIS A 257 22.28 -2.85 -10.55
C HIS A 257 21.00 -3.14 -11.35
N LEU A 258 19.83 -2.99 -10.76
CA LEU A 258 18.56 -3.21 -11.48
C LEU A 258 18.39 -2.24 -12.65
N THR A 259 18.79 -0.98 -12.51
CA THR A 259 18.74 0.01 -13.60
C THR A 259 19.63 -0.40 -14.77
N SER A 260 20.86 -0.84 -14.52
CA SER A 260 21.79 -1.25 -15.58
C SER A 260 21.30 -2.47 -16.35
N VAL A 261 20.56 -3.37 -15.71
CA VAL A 261 20.10 -4.64 -16.31
C VAL A 261 18.71 -4.54 -16.94
N MET A 262 17.78 -3.81 -16.30
CA MET A 262 16.38 -3.79 -16.69
C MET A 262 15.96 -2.52 -17.44
N TYR A 263 16.78 -1.47 -17.44
CA TYR A 263 16.44 -0.18 -18.04
C TYR A 263 17.53 0.33 -18.98
N PRO A 264 17.84 -0.39 -20.09
CA PRO A 264 18.95 -0.04 -20.98
C PRO A 264 18.83 1.38 -21.57
N SER A 265 17.61 1.90 -21.77
CA SER A 265 17.37 3.27 -22.23
C SER A 265 16.99 4.22 -21.08
N GLY A 266 17.20 3.81 -19.83
CA GLY A 266 16.91 4.57 -18.62
C GLY A 266 15.47 4.49 -18.14
N PRO A 267 15.24 4.62 -16.80
CA PRO A 267 13.92 4.73 -16.22
C PRO A 267 13.37 6.17 -16.34
N ARG A 268 12.07 6.33 -16.26
CA ARG A 268 11.41 7.63 -16.10
C ARG A 268 11.70 8.20 -14.72
N THR A 269 12.12 9.47 -14.65
CA THR A 269 12.49 10.16 -13.41
C THR A 269 11.30 10.84 -12.77
N LEU A 270 10.70 10.24 -11.74
CA LEU A 270 9.56 10.80 -11.00
C LEU A 270 9.86 12.18 -10.41
N ALA A 271 11.08 12.37 -9.89
CA ALA A 271 11.50 13.66 -9.33
C ALA A 271 11.58 14.76 -10.41
N GLY A 272 12.08 14.44 -11.60
CA GLY A 272 12.12 15.35 -12.74
C GLY A 272 10.73 15.79 -13.18
N GLU A 273 9.80 14.85 -13.32
CA GLU A 273 8.39 15.09 -13.64
C GLU A 273 7.73 16.03 -12.62
N ALA A 274 7.89 15.71 -11.33
CA ALA A 274 7.36 16.53 -10.24
C ALA A 274 7.94 17.94 -10.27
N LEU A 275 9.25 18.09 -10.49
CA LEU A 275 9.91 19.39 -10.52
C LEU A 275 9.43 20.25 -11.71
N ILE A 276 9.30 19.64 -12.90
CA ILE A 276 8.78 20.33 -14.09
C ILE A 276 7.36 20.83 -13.82
N ARG A 277 6.51 19.99 -13.25
CA ARG A 277 5.12 20.33 -12.94
C ARG A 277 5.01 21.48 -11.93
N LEU A 278 5.79 21.41 -10.85
CA LEU A 278 5.77 22.43 -9.79
C LEU A 278 6.37 23.79 -10.20
N ARG A 279 6.98 23.90 -11.39
CA ARG A 279 7.49 25.20 -11.93
C ARG A 279 6.41 26.08 -12.53
N SER A 280 5.22 25.57 -12.77
CA SER A 280 4.10 26.34 -13.34
C SER A 280 2.94 26.48 -12.37
N VAL A 281 2.24 27.61 -12.40
CA VAL A 281 1.03 27.84 -11.59
C VAL A 281 -0.03 26.77 -11.88
N HIS A 282 -0.25 26.46 -13.16
CA HIS A 282 -1.18 25.42 -13.57
C HIS A 282 -0.80 24.04 -12.99
N GLY A 283 0.48 23.70 -13.02
CA GLY A 283 0.95 22.44 -12.44
C GLY A 283 0.82 22.39 -10.91
N VAL A 284 1.04 23.51 -10.22
CA VAL A 284 0.80 23.59 -8.76
C VAL A 284 -0.68 23.41 -8.45
N VAL A 285 -1.58 24.10 -9.16
CA VAL A 285 -3.04 23.96 -9.00
C VAL A 285 -3.44 22.49 -9.22
N PHE A 286 -3.00 21.88 -10.32
CA PHE A 286 -3.23 20.46 -10.59
C PHE A 286 -2.78 19.57 -9.43
N VAL A 287 -1.58 19.78 -8.89
CA VAL A 287 -1.07 18.96 -7.76
C VAL A 287 -1.94 19.14 -6.52
N LEU A 288 -2.41 20.35 -6.22
CA LEU A 288 -3.28 20.61 -5.07
C LEU A 288 -4.67 19.98 -5.23
N GLU A 289 -5.24 20.03 -6.43
CA GLU A 289 -6.50 19.38 -6.76
C GLU A 289 -6.39 17.85 -6.58
N MET A 290 -5.34 17.25 -7.12
CA MET A 290 -5.09 15.81 -6.99
C MET A 290 -4.77 15.42 -5.53
N ALA A 291 -4.05 16.27 -4.79
CA ALA A 291 -3.80 16.04 -3.36
C ALA A 291 -5.11 16.05 -2.55
N ALA A 292 -6.06 16.92 -2.91
CA ALA A 292 -7.40 16.89 -2.31
C ALA A 292 -8.10 15.54 -2.57
N GLY A 293 -7.96 14.99 -3.78
CA GLY A 293 -8.45 13.65 -4.12
C GLY A 293 -7.82 12.54 -3.27
N GLN A 294 -6.50 12.59 -3.04
CA GLN A 294 -5.81 11.63 -2.16
C GLN A 294 -6.32 11.74 -0.71
N LEU A 295 -6.53 12.96 -0.19
CA LEU A 295 -7.06 13.16 1.16
C LEU A 295 -8.54 12.77 1.28
N TRP A 296 -9.34 12.99 0.23
CA TRP A 296 -10.70 12.48 0.15
C TRP A 296 -10.71 10.95 0.28
N ARG A 297 -9.87 10.26 -0.48
CA ARG A 297 -9.72 8.80 -0.40
C ARG A 297 -9.27 8.35 0.97
N PHE A 298 -8.31 9.03 1.59
CA PHE A 298 -7.85 8.72 2.94
C PHE A 298 -9.00 8.60 3.96
N VAL A 299 -10.01 9.47 3.84
CA VAL A 299 -11.19 9.41 4.72
C VAL A 299 -12.08 8.21 4.36
N LEU A 300 -12.32 7.96 3.05
CA LEU A 300 -13.16 6.86 2.58
C LEU A 300 -12.56 5.49 2.95
N ASP A 301 -11.28 5.31 2.69
CA ASP A 301 -10.56 4.03 2.86
C ASP A 301 -10.48 3.58 4.33
N GLY A 302 -10.62 4.52 5.26
CA GLY A 302 -10.73 4.29 6.70
C GLY A 302 -12.16 4.39 7.26
N TRP A 303 -13.21 4.34 6.44
CA TRP A 303 -14.62 4.46 6.83
C TRP A 303 -14.92 5.71 7.67
N GLY A 304 -14.23 6.82 7.41
CA GLY A 304 -14.27 8.05 8.19
C GLY A 304 -13.43 8.01 9.49
N VAL A 305 -13.15 6.82 10.03
CA VAL A 305 -12.42 6.66 11.31
C VAL A 305 -10.96 7.08 11.20
N ALA A 306 -10.29 6.84 10.05
CA ALA A 306 -8.94 7.35 9.81
C ALA A 306 -8.92 8.89 9.80
N GLY A 307 -9.92 9.52 9.17
CA GLY A 307 -10.12 10.98 9.23
C GLY A 307 -10.27 11.49 10.65
N LEU A 308 -11.06 10.80 11.49
CA LEU A 308 -11.19 11.12 12.92
C LEU A 308 -9.84 11.08 13.64
N GLY A 309 -9.02 10.08 13.34
CA GLY A 309 -7.67 9.95 13.89
C GLY A 309 -6.74 11.07 13.45
N LEU A 310 -6.78 11.46 12.18
CA LEU A 310 -6.01 12.58 11.65
C LEU A 310 -6.45 13.91 12.29
N ALA A 311 -7.76 14.15 12.39
CA ALA A 311 -8.30 15.33 13.07
C ALA A 311 -7.84 15.41 14.53
N ALA A 312 -7.89 14.28 15.26
CA ALA A 312 -7.39 14.22 16.64
C ALA A 312 -5.87 14.52 16.72
N ALA A 313 -5.08 14.00 15.78
CA ALA A 313 -3.65 14.28 15.71
C ALA A 313 -3.39 15.78 15.47
N VAL A 314 -4.10 16.39 14.52
CA VAL A 314 -3.98 17.83 14.24
C VAL A 314 -4.34 18.65 15.49
N LEU A 315 -5.41 18.31 16.20
CA LEU A 315 -5.76 18.99 17.46
C LEU A 315 -4.66 18.84 18.52
N VAL A 316 -4.03 17.66 18.64
CA VAL A 316 -2.93 17.40 19.59
C VAL A 316 -1.70 18.27 19.26
N ILE A 317 -1.39 18.53 17.97
CA ILE A 317 -0.27 19.40 17.58
C ILE A 317 -0.40 20.79 18.20
N PHE A 318 -1.61 21.37 18.18
CA PHE A 318 -1.89 22.72 18.67
C PHE A 318 -2.18 22.77 20.17
N GLN A 319 -2.43 21.64 20.82
CA GLN A 319 -2.72 21.59 22.24
C GLN A 319 -1.44 21.75 23.08
N ARG A 320 -1.26 22.94 23.69
CA ARG A 320 -0.06 23.28 24.49
C ARG A 320 0.14 22.37 25.71
N THR A 321 -0.93 21.82 26.27
CA THR A 321 -0.92 20.92 27.42
C THR A 321 -0.65 19.46 27.06
N ALA A 322 -0.65 19.11 25.77
CA ALA A 322 -0.33 17.77 25.31
C ALA A 322 1.17 17.48 25.50
N ARG A 323 1.47 16.21 25.77
CA ARG A 323 2.85 15.74 25.92
C ARG A 323 3.66 15.98 24.65
N THR A 324 4.93 16.34 24.81
CA THR A 324 5.82 16.66 23.67
C THR A 324 5.96 15.50 22.71
N ASP A 325 6.12 14.26 23.21
CA ASP A 325 6.18 13.06 22.36
C ASP A 325 4.90 12.83 21.53
N ALA A 326 3.74 13.03 22.14
CA ALA A 326 2.45 12.93 21.42
C ALA A 326 2.34 13.98 20.30
N ARG A 327 2.77 15.23 20.57
CA ARG A 327 2.77 16.31 19.57
C ARG A 327 3.75 16.03 18.42
N ILE A 328 4.94 15.50 18.72
CA ILE A 328 5.92 15.11 17.70
C ILE A 328 5.36 13.99 16.82
N MET A 329 4.81 12.93 17.43
CA MET A 329 4.24 11.82 16.67
C MET A 329 3.03 12.23 15.84
N ALA A 330 2.17 13.10 16.36
CA ALA A 330 1.06 13.68 15.63
C ALA A 330 1.53 14.52 14.43
N ALA A 331 2.53 15.38 14.64
CA ALA A 331 3.12 16.20 13.58
C ALA A 331 3.83 15.36 12.51
N LEU A 332 4.56 14.32 12.93
CA LEU A 332 5.21 13.38 12.02
C LEU A 332 4.18 12.64 11.17
N GLY A 333 3.17 12.04 11.79
CA GLY A 333 2.13 11.31 11.08
C GLY A 333 1.34 12.20 10.12
N ALA A 334 0.83 13.35 10.59
CA ALA A 334 0.10 14.30 9.74
C ALA A 334 0.99 14.86 8.61
N GLY A 335 2.25 15.21 8.91
CA GLY A 335 3.21 15.70 7.93
C GLY A 335 3.51 14.67 6.83
N VAL A 336 3.79 13.42 7.20
CA VAL A 336 4.00 12.34 6.22
C VAL A 336 2.77 12.13 5.36
N THR A 337 1.56 12.16 5.93
CA THR A 337 0.31 12.02 5.17
C THR A 337 0.15 13.16 4.16
N LEU A 338 0.28 14.41 4.59
CA LEU A 338 0.13 15.58 3.72
C LEU A 338 1.19 15.63 2.62
N VAL A 339 2.46 15.41 2.97
CA VAL A 339 3.55 15.42 1.99
C VAL A 339 3.38 14.29 0.97
N THR A 340 2.97 13.10 1.41
CA THR A 340 2.69 11.98 0.49
C THR A 340 1.50 12.30 -0.41
N ALA A 341 0.42 12.89 0.11
CA ALA A 341 -0.74 13.30 -0.68
C ALA A 341 -0.38 14.31 -1.79
N VAL A 342 0.61 15.18 -1.55
CA VAL A 342 1.09 16.17 -2.54
C VAL A 342 2.10 15.56 -3.51
N THR A 343 3.07 14.81 -3.01
CA THR A 343 4.20 14.31 -3.83
C THR A 343 3.79 13.17 -4.77
N SER A 344 2.81 12.35 -4.40
CA SER A 344 2.36 11.25 -5.25
C SER A 344 1.77 11.74 -6.58
N PRO A 345 0.76 12.63 -6.62
CA PRO A 345 0.22 13.15 -7.88
C PRO A 345 1.20 14.07 -8.61
N ALA A 346 2.12 14.75 -7.90
CA ALA A 346 3.14 15.58 -8.55
C ALA A 346 4.02 14.79 -9.51
N ALA A 347 4.27 13.52 -9.22
CA ALA A 347 5.14 12.63 -10.00
C ALA A 347 4.40 11.81 -11.08
N LEU A 348 3.07 11.72 -11.04
CA LEU A 348 2.28 10.86 -11.93
C LEU A 348 1.76 11.63 -13.16
N PRO A 349 1.61 10.97 -14.34
CA PRO A 349 0.97 11.58 -15.49
C PRO A 349 -0.49 11.96 -15.19
N PRO A 350 -0.96 13.13 -15.69
CA PRO A 350 -2.34 13.58 -15.47
C PRO A 350 -3.41 12.63 -16.04
N THR A 351 -3.05 11.87 -17.07
CA THR A 351 -3.93 10.91 -17.73
C THR A 351 -4.13 9.61 -16.95
N GLN A 352 -3.33 9.39 -15.91
CA GLN A 352 -3.46 8.19 -15.11
C GLN A 352 -4.48 8.37 -13.97
N PRO A 353 -5.50 7.49 -13.85
CA PRO A 353 -6.48 7.57 -12.75
C PRO A 353 -5.85 7.58 -11.36
N GLN A 354 -4.67 6.98 -11.20
CA GLN A 354 -3.90 6.98 -9.95
C GLN A 354 -3.51 8.39 -9.48
N ALA A 355 -3.29 9.33 -10.41
CA ALA A 355 -2.99 10.71 -10.05
C ALA A 355 -4.19 11.38 -9.37
N TRP A 356 -5.41 11.04 -9.78
CA TRP A 356 -6.63 11.73 -9.37
C TRP A 356 -6.97 11.49 -7.90
N ALA A 357 -7.11 10.24 -7.48
CA ALA A 357 -7.52 9.90 -6.11
C ALA A 357 -7.21 8.43 -5.79
N SER A 358 -5.93 8.06 -5.73
CA SER A 358 -5.54 6.70 -5.39
C SER A 358 -5.32 6.51 -3.89
N GLY A 359 -6.17 5.72 -3.24
CA GLY A 359 -6.05 5.41 -1.80
C GLY A 359 -4.73 4.75 -1.45
N ARG A 360 -4.22 3.85 -2.29
CA ARG A 360 -3.06 2.99 -2.01
C ARG A 360 -1.79 3.75 -1.58
N TYR A 361 -1.63 5.02 -1.99
CA TYR A 361 -0.45 5.79 -1.60
C TYR A 361 -0.46 6.19 -0.12
N LEU A 362 -1.64 6.28 0.49
CA LEU A 362 -1.83 6.66 1.89
C LEU A 362 -2.20 5.48 2.81
N ASP A 363 -2.36 4.27 2.30
CA ASP A 363 -2.87 3.10 3.02
C ASP A 363 -2.11 2.80 4.33
N GLY A 364 -0.79 2.93 4.33
CA GLY A 364 -0.01 2.78 5.56
C GLY A 364 -0.40 3.79 6.64
N MET A 365 -0.74 5.01 6.23
CA MET A 365 -1.19 6.06 7.14
C MET A 365 -2.67 5.92 7.48
N VAL A 366 -3.52 5.42 6.56
CA VAL A 366 -4.93 5.07 6.84
C VAL A 366 -4.99 4.10 8.00
N VAL A 367 -4.21 3.01 7.98
CA VAL A 367 -4.14 2.04 9.08
C VAL A 367 -3.71 2.69 10.39
N ALA A 368 -2.64 3.49 10.37
CA ALA A 368 -2.11 4.15 11.56
C ALA A 368 -3.14 5.12 12.18
N PHE A 369 -3.77 5.94 11.36
CA PHE A 369 -4.78 6.90 11.85
C PHE A 369 -6.13 6.24 12.16
N PHE A 370 -6.47 5.12 11.55
CA PHE A 370 -7.61 4.30 11.99
C PHE A 370 -7.44 3.83 13.44
N LEU A 371 -6.25 3.37 13.83
CA LEU A 371 -5.95 2.97 15.22
C LEU A 371 -6.09 4.15 16.20
N VAL A 372 -5.64 5.35 15.80
CA VAL A 372 -5.83 6.58 16.59
C VAL A 372 -7.32 6.94 16.69
N GLY A 373 -8.05 6.96 15.56
CA GLY A 373 -9.48 7.29 15.51
C GLY A 373 -10.32 6.31 16.32
N ALA A 374 -10.07 5.01 16.20
CA ALA A 374 -10.73 3.99 17.03
C ALA A 374 -10.42 4.19 18.53
N THR A 375 -9.20 4.61 18.86
CA THR A 375 -8.87 4.95 20.26
C THR A 375 -9.65 6.17 20.74
N VAL A 376 -9.82 7.20 19.91
CA VAL A 376 -10.65 8.38 20.22
C VAL A 376 -12.11 7.96 20.46
N LEU A 377 -12.68 7.13 19.58
CA LEU A 377 -14.03 6.61 19.74
C LEU A 377 -14.24 5.87 21.07
N LEU A 378 -13.23 5.09 21.49
CA LEU A 378 -13.34 4.21 22.67
C LEU A 378 -12.98 4.89 23.99
N ARG A 379 -12.24 6.02 23.98
CA ARG A 379 -11.71 6.65 25.20
C ARG A 379 -12.01 8.13 25.37
N ALA A 380 -12.24 8.85 24.28
CA ALA A 380 -12.43 10.29 24.37
C ALA A 380 -13.79 10.64 25.01
N ALA A 381 -13.82 11.77 25.70
CA ALA A 381 -15.08 12.36 26.15
C ALA A 381 -15.98 12.66 24.94
N PRO A 382 -17.32 12.55 25.07
CA PRO A 382 -18.27 12.79 23.99
C PRO A 382 -18.05 14.10 23.23
N ARG A 383 -17.73 15.17 23.96
CA ARG A 383 -17.44 16.49 23.37
C ARG A 383 -16.23 16.46 22.44
N LEU A 384 -15.13 15.81 22.84
CA LEU A 384 -13.94 15.72 22.03
C LEU A 384 -14.18 14.88 20.78
N MET A 385 -14.89 13.76 20.92
CA MET A 385 -15.28 12.90 19.81
C MET A 385 -16.09 13.68 18.76
N LEU A 386 -17.08 14.49 19.22
CA LEU A 386 -17.86 15.37 18.35
C LEU A 386 -17.01 16.45 17.66
N ILE A 387 -16.08 17.07 18.39
CA ILE A 387 -15.16 18.07 17.80
C ILE A 387 -14.31 17.41 16.72
N CYS A 388 -13.70 16.25 16.98
CA CYS A 388 -12.92 15.53 15.98
C CYS A 388 -13.78 15.17 14.76
N ALA A 389 -14.99 14.65 14.95
CA ALA A 389 -15.91 14.33 13.85
C ALA A 389 -16.30 15.58 13.03
N ALA A 390 -16.61 16.69 13.71
CA ALA A 390 -16.89 17.96 13.06
C ALA A 390 -15.70 18.50 12.25
N CYS A 391 -14.46 18.27 12.71
CA CYS A 391 -13.25 18.65 11.96
C CYS A 391 -13.00 17.78 10.72
N VAL A 392 -13.61 16.60 10.60
CA VAL A 392 -13.47 15.74 9.40
C VAL A 392 -14.40 16.20 8.28
N VAL A 393 -15.62 16.62 8.61
CA VAL A 393 -16.67 16.87 7.62
C VAL A 393 -16.32 17.97 6.61
N PRO A 394 -15.95 19.23 7.03
CA PRO A 394 -15.70 20.29 6.07
C PRO A 394 -14.56 20.01 5.07
N PRO A 395 -13.37 19.54 5.51
CA PRO A 395 -12.29 19.25 4.56
C PRO A 395 -12.62 18.07 3.63
N THR A 396 -13.40 17.07 4.11
CA THR A 396 -13.85 15.97 3.26
C THR A 396 -14.83 16.45 2.20
N LEU A 397 -15.79 17.30 2.55
CA LEU A 397 -16.74 17.90 1.60
C LEU A 397 -16.03 18.81 0.60
N LEU A 398 -15.08 19.64 1.05
CA LEU A 398 -14.28 20.47 0.16
C LEU A 398 -13.48 19.62 -0.83
N ALA A 399 -12.81 18.58 -0.33
CA ALA A 399 -12.06 17.66 -1.18
C ALA A 399 -12.99 16.93 -2.17
N ALA A 400 -14.18 16.50 -1.75
CA ALA A 400 -15.17 15.90 -2.63
C ALA A 400 -15.65 16.89 -3.72
N ILE A 401 -15.89 18.16 -3.40
CA ILE A 401 -16.25 19.20 -4.37
C ILE A 401 -15.14 19.38 -5.41
N ILE A 402 -13.88 19.41 -4.99
CA ILE A 402 -12.73 19.47 -5.89
C ILE A 402 -12.70 18.25 -6.80
N VAL A 403 -12.87 17.03 -6.23
CA VAL A 403 -12.93 15.78 -7.02
C VAL A 403 -14.09 15.81 -8.02
N LEU A 404 -15.29 16.24 -7.59
CA LEU A 404 -16.45 16.40 -8.47
C LEU A 404 -16.14 17.33 -9.64
N ALA A 405 -15.41 18.42 -9.42
CA ALA A 405 -15.11 19.41 -10.45
C ALA A 405 -14.24 18.82 -11.58
N TYR A 406 -13.23 18.00 -11.28
CA TYR A 406 -12.36 17.44 -12.32
C TYR A 406 -12.80 16.07 -12.85
N THR A 407 -13.69 15.35 -12.14
CA THR A 407 -14.17 14.04 -12.61
C THR A 407 -15.54 14.09 -13.30
N GLY A 408 -16.20 15.22 -13.28
CA GLY A 408 -17.58 15.34 -13.81
C GLY A 408 -18.61 14.57 -12.96
N GLY A 409 -18.33 14.31 -11.69
CA GLY A 409 -19.28 13.72 -10.73
C GLY A 409 -19.09 12.24 -10.43
N SER A 410 -18.32 11.51 -11.25
CA SER A 410 -18.09 10.08 -11.05
C SER A 410 -16.66 9.68 -11.43
N VAL A 411 -16.20 8.58 -10.83
CA VAL A 411 -14.92 7.95 -11.17
C VAL A 411 -15.17 6.58 -11.82
N PRO A 412 -14.35 6.19 -12.83
CA PRO A 412 -14.49 4.90 -13.47
C PRO A 412 -14.15 3.77 -12.50
N THR A 413 -14.92 2.69 -12.51
CA THR A 413 -14.70 1.48 -11.71
C THR A 413 -14.80 0.20 -12.55
N SER A 414 -14.87 0.32 -13.87
CA SER A 414 -14.88 -0.80 -14.81
C SER A 414 -13.47 -1.10 -15.32
N GLY A 415 -13.21 -2.37 -15.57
CA GLY A 415 -11.89 -2.87 -15.95
C GLY A 415 -10.90 -2.88 -14.78
N PHE A 416 -9.89 -3.75 -14.88
CA PHE A 416 -8.95 -3.98 -13.76
C PHE A 416 -8.31 -2.69 -13.25
N GLY A 417 -7.70 -1.89 -14.11
CA GLY A 417 -6.92 -0.71 -13.70
C GLY A 417 -7.73 0.35 -12.95
N ALA A 418 -8.93 0.68 -13.46
CA ALA A 418 -9.80 1.67 -12.81
C ALA A 418 -10.42 1.11 -11.51
N ALA A 419 -10.92 -0.12 -11.55
CA ALA A 419 -11.47 -0.79 -10.36
C ALA A 419 -10.42 -0.94 -9.25
N PHE A 420 -9.18 -1.26 -9.60
CA PHE A 420 -8.07 -1.36 -8.66
C PHE A 420 -7.74 -0.03 -7.98
N VAL A 421 -7.85 1.08 -8.70
CA VAL A 421 -7.62 2.43 -8.15
C VAL A 421 -8.79 2.91 -7.30
N PHE A 422 -10.03 2.66 -7.72
CA PHE A 422 -11.25 3.18 -7.09
C PHE A 422 -12.09 2.10 -6.39
N ALA A 423 -11.43 1.10 -5.82
CA ALA A 423 -12.07 -0.06 -5.21
C ALA A 423 -13.04 0.32 -4.07
N GLU A 424 -12.63 1.20 -3.14
CA GLU A 424 -13.48 1.61 -2.03
C GLU A 424 -14.66 2.49 -2.47
N PRO A 425 -14.53 3.47 -3.38
CA PRO A 425 -15.67 4.13 -3.99
C PRO A 425 -16.66 3.16 -4.64
N ALA A 426 -16.17 2.13 -5.36
CA ALA A 426 -17.05 1.11 -5.95
C ALA A 426 -17.84 0.35 -4.87
N VAL A 427 -17.20 -0.05 -3.78
CA VAL A 427 -17.86 -0.69 -2.63
C VAL A 427 -18.87 0.24 -1.97
N LEU A 428 -18.50 1.49 -1.68
CA LEU A 428 -19.38 2.44 -0.99
C LEU A 428 -20.63 2.77 -1.82
N THR A 429 -20.51 2.78 -3.14
CA THR A 429 -21.63 3.05 -4.05
C THR A 429 -22.31 1.79 -4.56
N GLN A 430 -21.77 0.60 -4.30
CA GLN A 430 -22.18 -0.68 -4.87
C GLN A 430 -22.28 -0.64 -6.41
N ASN A 431 -21.38 0.11 -7.06
CA ASN A 431 -21.34 0.28 -8.49
C ASN A 431 -19.93 0.01 -9.04
N TRP A 432 -19.81 -1.03 -9.84
CA TRP A 432 -18.56 -1.54 -10.42
C TRP A 432 -18.35 -1.10 -11.89
N THR A 433 -19.11 -0.13 -12.34
CA THR A 433 -18.91 0.53 -13.65
C THR A 433 -18.46 1.97 -13.47
N THR A 434 -19.18 2.74 -12.66
CA THR A 434 -18.85 4.14 -12.31
C THR A 434 -19.30 4.44 -10.89
N ALA A 435 -18.42 4.95 -10.04
CA ALA A 435 -18.76 5.31 -8.67
C ALA A 435 -19.04 6.82 -8.55
N SER A 436 -20.22 7.18 -8.02
CA SER A 436 -20.55 8.57 -7.71
C SER A 436 -19.71 9.09 -6.55
N VAL A 437 -18.98 10.18 -6.78
CA VAL A 437 -18.16 10.84 -5.75
C VAL A 437 -19.01 11.33 -4.59
N LEU A 438 -20.18 11.94 -4.89
CA LEU A 438 -21.10 12.43 -3.87
C LEU A 438 -21.65 11.29 -3.01
N LEU A 439 -22.14 10.21 -3.62
CA LEU A 439 -22.70 9.07 -2.89
C LEU A 439 -21.62 8.40 -2.01
N ALA A 440 -20.42 8.16 -2.55
CA ALA A 440 -19.32 7.60 -1.78
C ALA A 440 -18.97 8.47 -0.56
N THR A 441 -18.97 9.80 -0.73
CA THR A 441 -18.72 10.75 0.37
C THR A 441 -19.81 10.70 1.42
N VAL A 442 -21.09 10.74 1.00
CA VAL A 442 -22.24 10.70 1.91
C VAL A 442 -22.27 9.39 2.70
N VAL A 443 -22.00 8.25 2.04
CA VAL A 443 -21.95 6.95 2.71
C VAL A 443 -20.80 6.89 3.73
N ALA A 444 -19.60 7.34 3.36
CA ALA A 444 -18.45 7.34 4.29
C ALA A 444 -18.68 8.25 5.50
N LEU A 445 -19.21 9.46 5.30
CA LEU A 445 -19.55 10.37 6.40
C LEU A 445 -20.74 9.86 7.21
N GLY A 446 -21.71 9.19 6.56
CA GLY A 446 -22.83 8.51 7.23
C GLY A 446 -22.35 7.36 8.14
N LEU A 447 -21.39 6.56 7.69
CA LEU A 447 -20.75 5.52 8.51
C LEU A 447 -20.05 6.14 9.73
N LEU A 448 -19.29 7.23 9.54
CA LEU A 448 -18.66 7.95 10.63
C LEU A 448 -19.71 8.47 11.63
N ALA A 449 -20.79 9.08 11.13
CA ALA A 449 -21.87 9.59 11.96
C ALA A 449 -22.58 8.46 12.74
N ALA A 450 -22.82 7.32 12.10
CA ALA A 450 -23.42 6.15 12.76
C ALA A 450 -22.52 5.61 13.88
N VAL A 451 -21.22 5.45 13.62
CA VAL A 451 -20.25 4.98 14.61
C VAL A 451 -20.17 5.94 15.79
N VAL A 452 -20.06 7.25 15.54
CA VAL A 452 -20.06 8.29 16.57
C VAL A 452 -21.39 8.28 17.35
N GLY A 453 -22.51 8.17 16.65
CA GLY A 453 -23.85 8.10 17.26
C GLY A 453 -24.01 6.93 18.21
N VAL A 454 -23.58 5.72 17.80
CA VAL A 454 -23.61 4.52 18.67
C VAL A 454 -22.75 4.73 19.92
N MET A 455 -21.57 5.33 19.78
CA MET A 455 -20.68 5.60 20.91
C MET A 455 -21.26 6.66 21.86
N LEU A 456 -21.91 7.70 21.34
CA LEU A 456 -22.61 8.72 22.15
C LEU A 456 -23.79 8.12 22.90
N LEU A 457 -24.59 7.29 22.24
CA LEU A 457 -25.72 6.60 22.89
C LEU A 457 -25.23 5.64 23.99
N ALA A 458 -24.15 4.92 23.75
CA ALA A 458 -23.54 4.05 24.76
C ALA A 458 -23.03 4.86 25.96
N ALA A 459 -22.42 6.04 25.74
CA ALA A 459 -21.95 6.91 26.79
C ALA A 459 -23.11 7.49 27.65
N ARG A 460 -24.28 7.77 27.06
CA ARG A 460 -25.45 8.28 27.76
C ARG A 460 -26.10 7.24 28.68
N ARG A 461 -26.05 5.96 28.32
CA ARG A 461 -26.70 4.87 29.08
C ARG A 461 -25.96 4.47 30.36
N GLY A 462 -24.77 4.93 30.61
CA GLY A 462 -24.05 5.07 31.89
C GLY A 462 -24.08 3.92 32.93
N GLY A 463 -24.48 2.70 32.55
CA GLY A 463 -24.60 1.58 33.48
C GLY A 463 -23.32 0.71 33.54
N PRO A 464 -23.15 -0.07 34.66
CA PRO A 464 -22.05 -1.01 34.82
C PRO A 464 -22.16 -2.25 33.91
N GLY A 465 -23.09 -2.26 32.95
CA GLY A 465 -23.32 -3.34 31.99
C GLY A 465 -22.20 -3.53 30.97
N PRO A 466 -22.24 -4.63 30.21
CA PRO A 466 -21.23 -4.93 29.21
C PRO A 466 -21.09 -3.75 28.24
N ARG A 467 -19.86 -3.45 27.82
CA ARG A 467 -19.49 -2.36 26.89
C ARG A 467 -20.02 -2.65 25.48
N LEU A 468 -21.36 -2.78 25.31
CA LEU A 468 -22.02 -3.18 24.07
C LEU A 468 -21.74 -2.23 22.91
N GLY A 469 -21.72 -0.91 23.15
CA GLY A 469 -21.45 0.08 22.11
C GLY A 469 -20.10 -0.13 21.40
N PRO A 470 -18.99 -0.20 22.14
CA PRO A 470 -17.69 -0.54 21.57
C PRO A 470 -17.66 -1.87 20.79
N ILE A 471 -18.30 -2.91 21.31
CA ILE A 471 -18.35 -4.23 20.65
C ILE A 471 -19.14 -4.14 19.35
N VAL A 472 -20.31 -3.49 19.36
CA VAL A 472 -21.14 -3.29 18.14
C VAL A 472 -20.39 -2.51 17.08
N VAL A 473 -19.71 -1.41 17.47
CA VAL A 473 -18.90 -0.61 16.53
C VAL A 473 -17.77 -1.43 15.92
N LEU A 474 -17.00 -2.16 16.74
CA LEU A 474 -15.90 -2.98 16.23
C LEU A 474 -16.40 -4.14 15.36
N ALA A 475 -17.47 -4.80 15.76
CA ALA A 475 -18.07 -5.86 14.95
C ALA A 475 -18.61 -5.32 13.60
N GLY A 476 -19.29 -4.18 13.61
CA GLY A 476 -19.80 -3.52 12.40
C GLY A 476 -18.67 -3.09 11.45
N LEU A 477 -17.65 -2.39 11.97
CA LEU A 477 -16.50 -1.98 11.16
C LEU A 477 -15.71 -3.19 10.62
N GLY A 478 -15.55 -4.25 11.43
CA GLY A 478 -14.91 -5.49 11.00
C GLY A 478 -15.71 -6.20 9.89
N ALA A 479 -17.03 -6.28 10.03
CA ALA A 479 -17.91 -6.88 9.04
C ALA A 479 -17.89 -6.09 7.71
N ILE A 480 -18.01 -4.76 7.77
CA ILE A 480 -17.93 -3.89 6.57
C ILE A 480 -16.58 -4.06 5.89
N SER A 481 -15.48 -4.03 6.64
CA SER A 481 -14.12 -4.18 6.09
C SER A 481 -13.92 -5.53 5.41
N LEU A 482 -14.41 -6.61 6.05
CA LEU A 482 -14.32 -7.96 5.49
C LEU A 482 -15.17 -8.10 4.22
N VAL A 483 -16.42 -7.65 4.25
CA VAL A 483 -17.32 -7.68 3.08
C VAL A 483 -16.74 -6.86 1.94
N ALA A 484 -16.23 -5.66 2.22
CA ALA A 484 -15.57 -4.81 1.23
C ALA A 484 -14.39 -5.54 0.58
N SER A 485 -13.49 -6.12 1.39
CA SER A 485 -12.31 -6.84 0.86
C SER A 485 -12.71 -8.07 0.03
N VAL A 486 -13.76 -8.80 0.41
CA VAL A 486 -14.28 -9.93 -0.37
C VAL A 486 -14.89 -9.46 -1.69
N GLN A 487 -15.69 -8.39 -1.67
CA GLN A 487 -16.26 -7.80 -2.91
C GLN A 487 -15.18 -7.31 -3.86
N MET A 488 -14.16 -6.58 -3.35
CA MET A 488 -13.03 -6.15 -4.14
C MET A 488 -12.29 -7.34 -4.75
N THR A 489 -12.02 -8.38 -3.96
CA THR A 489 -11.38 -9.61 -4.47
C THR A 489 -12.21 -10.25 -5.58
N SER A 490 -13.52 -10.37 -5.39
CA SER A 490 -14.41 -10.99 -6.38
C SER A 490 -14.49 -10.18 -7.67
N HIS A 491 -14.76 -8.87 -7.57
CA HIS A 491 -14.98 -8.02 -8.74
C HIS A 491 -13.70 -7.57 -9.45
N ILE A 492 -12.57 -7.50 -8.74
CA ILE A 492 -11.31 -7.01 -9.30
C ILE A 492 -10.36 -8.17 -9.60
N SER A 493 -9.98 -8.95 -8.58
CA SER A 493 -8.99 -10.02 -8.76
C SER A 493 -9.59 -11.22 -9.49
N GLN A 494 -10.60 -11.87 -8.90
CA GLN A 494 -11.14 -13.12 -9.44
C GLN A 494 -11.83 -12.95 -10.78
N ALA A 495 -12.49 -11.82 -11.04
CA ALA A 495 -13.14 -11.55 -12.31
C ALA A 495 -12.12 -11.39 -13.46
N ASN A 496 -10.91 -10.91 -13.19
CA ASN A 496 -9.90 -10.66 -14.23
C ASN A 496 -8.88 -11.81 -14.37
N THR A 497 -8.68 -12.62 -13.32
CA THR A 497 -7.71 -13.74 -13.33
C THR A 497 -7.88 -14.69 -14.52
N PRO A 498 -9.09 -15.22 -14.86
CA PRO A 498 -9.22 -16.19 -15.95
C PRO A 498 -8.86 -15.63 -17.32
N GLY A 499 -9.15 -14.35 -17.56
CA GLY A 499 -8.77 -13.67 -18.81
C GLY A 499 -7.28 -13.51 -18.92
N GLN A 500 -6.65 -12.97 -17.86
CA GLN A 500 -5.22 -12.76 -17.79
C GLN A 500 -4.44 -14.08 -17.87
N GLU A 501 -4.89 -15.12 -17.17
CA GLU A 501 -4.27 -16.44 -17.21
C GLU A 501 -4.27 -17.02 -18.63
N ARG A 502 -5.40 -16.94 -19.34
CA ARG A 502 -5.46 -17.39 -20.74
C ARG A 502 -4.50 -16.64 -21.65
N SER A 503 -4.44 -15.31 -21.53
CA SER A 503 -3.55 -14.48 -22.34
C SER A 503 -2.07 -14.78 -22.06
N VAL A 504 -1.72 -14.92 -20.79
CA VAL A 504 -0.34 -15.17 -20.36
C VAL A 504 0.14 -16.58 -20.72
N THR A 505 -0.66 -17.60 -20.40
CA THR A 505 -0.27 -19.01 -20.65
C THR A 505 -0.36 -19.39 -22.12
N ALA A 506 -1.15 -18.68 -22.92
CA ALA A 506 -1.30 -18.93 -24.34
C ALA A 506 0.04 -18.82 -25.11
N VAL A 507 0.97 -17.99 -24.66
CA VAL A 507 2.31 -17.89 -25.27
C VAL A 507 3.07 -19.21 -25.21
N VAL A 508 2.93 -19.98 -24.14
CA VAL A 508 3.59 -21.28 -23.97
C VAL A 508 2.72 -22.41 -24.52
N THR A 509 1.48 -22.51 -24.03
CA THR A 509 0.58 -23.63 -24.35
C THR A 509 0.06 -23.57 -25.78
N GLY A 510 -0.38 -22.39 -26.24
CA GLY A 510 -0.96 -22.19 -27.57
C GLY A 510 0.09 -22.20 -28.69
N THR A 511 1.31 -21.73 -28.44
CA THR A 511 2.39 -21.75 -29.45
C THR A 511 3.25 -22.99 -29.39
N GLY A 512 3.17 -23.78 -28.31
CA GLY A 512 4.06 -24.91 -28.05
C GLY A 512 5.52 -24.48 -27.80
N LEU A 513 5.76 -23.25 -27.32
CA LEU A 513 7.08 -22.74 -26.98
C LEU A 513 7.67 -23.56 -25.81
N LYS A 514 8.92 -23.99 -25.96
CA LYS A 514 9.63 -24.86 -24.99
C LYS A 514 10.78 -24.11 -24.33
N PRO A 515 11.21 -24.51 -23.12
CA PRO A 515 12.43 -24.01 -22.51
C PRO A 515 13.62 -24.09 -23.47
N GLY A 516 14.40 -23.03 -23.53
CA GLY A 516 15.53 -22.87 -24.47
C GLY A 516 15.15 -22.26 -25.82
N GLN A 517 13.88 -22.18 -26.19
CA GLN A 517 13.40 -21.50 -27.39
C GLN A 517 13.19 -20.01 -27.13
N GLN A 518 13.41 -19.17 -28.17
CA GLN A 518 13.31 -17.71 -28.04
C GLN A 518 11.97 -17.18 -28.55
N LEU A 519 11.42 -16.23 -27.82
CA LEU A 519 10.26 -15.45 -28.18
C LEU A 519 10.67 -14.04 -28.59
N ALA A 520 10.20 -13.57 -29.75
CA ALA A 520 10.38 -12.19 -30.19
C ALA A 520 9.05 -11.45 -30.25
N ILE A 521 9.04 -10.18 -29.84
CA ILE A 521 7.87 -9.33 -29.70
C ILE A 521 7.92 -8.20 -30.72
N GLY A 522 6.85 -8.06 -31.51
CA GLY A 522 6.67 -6.90 -32.40
C GLY A 522 6.48 -5.61 -31.59
N THR A 523 7.18 -4.55 -31.95
CA THR A 523 7.17 -3.26 -31.22
C THR A 523 5.80 -2.60 -31.14
N GLY A 524 4.82 -3.02 -31.94
CA GLY A 524 3.42 -2.56 -31.86
C GLY A 524 2.56 -3.32 -30.84
N LEU A 525 3.07 -4.40 -30.23
CA LEU A 525 2.30 -5.17 -29.26
C LEU A 525 2.21 -4.40 -27.92
N SER A 526 1.02 -4.34 -27.34
CA SER A 526 0.81 -3.66 -26.07
C SER A 526 1.67 -4.26 -24.96
N TRP A 527 2.24 -3.38 -24.14
CA TRP A 527 3.00 -3.80 -22.94
C TRP A 527 2.14 -4.57 -21.93
N GLN A 528 0.85 -4.34 -21.90
CA GLN A 528 -0.09 -5.08 -21.05
C GLN A 528 -0.17 -6.57 -21.41
N ILE A 529 0.17 -6.92 -22.66
CA ILE A 529 0.21 -8.29 -23.16
C ILE A 529 1.59 -8.91 -22.92
N TRP A 530 2.65 -8.31 -23.49
CA TRP A 530 3.96 -8.95 -23.45
C TRP A 530 4.63 -8.96 -22.08
N MET A 531 4.30 -8.02 -21.19
CA MET A 531 4.99 -7.92 -19.90
C MET A 531 4.69 -9.09 -18.94
N PRO A 532 3.43 -9.55 -18.76
CA PRO A 532 3.15 -10.76 -18.00
C PRO A 532 3.66 -12.02 -18.71
N GLN A 533 3.68 -12.04 -20.06
CA GLN A 533 4.27 -13.12 -20.83
C GLN A 533 5.78 -13.21 -20.61
N ALA A 534 6.48 -12.07 -20.45
CA ALA A 534 7.91 -12.04 -20.07
C ALA A 534 8.16 -12.69 -18.69
N TYR A 535 7.19 -12.66 -17.80
CA TYR A 535 7.26 -13.39 -16.56
C TYR A 535 7.03 -14.90 -16.76
N GLU A 536 6.10 -15.29 -17.62
CA GLU A 536 5.79 -16.70 -17.93
C GLU A 536 6.96 -17.36 -18.69
N VAL A 537 7.51 -16.68 -19.71
CA VAL A 537 8.64 -17.16 -20.53
C VAL A 537 9.98 -16.79 -19.87
N TRP A 538 10.22 -17.25 -18.67
CA TRP A 538 11.33 -16.76 -17.86
C TRP A 538 12.70 -17.40 -18.12
N TRP A 539 12.82 -18.34 -19.04
CA TRP A 539 14.09 -18.98 -19.44
C TRP A 539 14.86 -18.22 -20.52
N THR A 540 14.25 -17.21 -21.19
CA THR A 540 14.88 -16.41 -22.23
C THR A 540 14.41 -14.95 -22.17
N PRO A 541 15.29 -13.96 -22.41
CA PRO A 541 14.88 -12.58 -22.54
C PRO A 541 13.98 -12.40 -23.75
N LEU A 542 12.95 -11.56 -23.65
CA LEU A 542 12.17 -11.14 -24.80
C LEU A 542 13.01 -10.22 -25.68
N THR A 543 13.06 -10.50 -26.97
CA THR A 543 13.65 -9.63 -27.98
C THR A 543 12.57 -8.86 -28.71
N PHE A 544 12.86 -7.60 -29.09
CA PHE A 544 11.88 -6.75 -29.77
C PHE A 544 12.31 -6.52 -31.21
N PHE A 545 11.35 -6.47 -32.14
CA PHE A 545 11.61 -6.19 -33.55
C PHE A 545 10.43 -5.42 -34.19
N HIS A 546 10.70 -4.73 -35.29
CA HIS A 546 9.62 -4.11 -36.08
C HIS A 546 8.95 -5.15 -36.96
N ALA A 547 7.62 -5.20 -36.98
CA ALA A 547 6.85 -6.16 -37.77
C ALA A 547 7.11 -6.07 -39.32
N GLY A 548 7.71 -4.98 -39.78
CA GLY A 548 8.22 -4.86 -41.17
C GLY A 548 9.66 -5.33 -41.40
N ALA A 549 10.35 -5.81 -40.36
CA ALA A 549 11.72 -6.28 -40.44
C ALA A 549 11.82 -7.81 -40.29
N GLN A 550 13.00 -8.35 -40.57
CA GLN A 550 13.29 -9.75 -40.26
C GLN A 550 13.25 -9.99 -38.75
N PRO A 551 12.72 -11.14 -38.28
CA PRO A 551 12.76 -11.49 -36.88
C PRO A 551 14.19 -11.67 -36.39
N PRO A 552 14.48 -11.46 -35.09
CA PRO A 552 15.79 -11.69 -34.52
C PRO A 552 16.29 -13.11 -34.81
N ALA A 553 17.58 -13.24 -35.03
CA ALA A 553 18.21 -14.55 -35.21
C ALA A 553 17.98 -15.43 -34.00
N GLY A 554 17.52 -16.66 -34.20
CA GLY A 554 17.18 -17.60 -33.11
C GLY A 554 15.75 -17.54 -32.63
N ALA A 555 14.92 -16.56 -33.04
CA ALA A 555 13.52 -16.53 -32.70
C ALA A 555 12.78 -17.76 -33.25
N THR A 556 12.09 -18.48 -32.37
CA THR A 556 11.30 -19.68 -32.72
C THR A 556 9.80 -19.30 -32.81
N VAL A 557 9.38 -18.37 -32.00
CA VAL A 557 8.01 -17.78 -31.96
C VAL A 557 8.14 -16.27 -32.02
N VAL A 558 7.20 -15.65 -32.73
CA VAL A 558 7.09 -14.19 -32.85
C VAL A 558 5.66 -13.81 -32.53
N GLU A 559 5.48 -12.80 -31.70
CA GLU A 559 4.20 -12.19 -31.41
C GLU A 559 4.10 -10.79 -31.97
N VAL A 560 3.01 -10.50 -32.64
CA VAL A 560 2.76 -9.20 -33.28
C VAL A 560 1.34 -8.73 -32.98
N ALA A 561 1.15 -7.40 -32.92
CA ALA A 561 -0.15 -6.81 -32.76
C ALA A 561 -1.08 -7.17 -33.92
N TRP A 562 -2.34 -7.46 -33.62
CA TRP A 562 -3.35 -7.75 -34.62
C TRP A 562 -4.18 -6.51 -34.92
N PRO A 563 -4.10 -5.94 -36.14
CA PRO A 563 -4.94 -4.81 -36.52
C PRO A 563 -6.44 -5.21 -36.51
N GLY A 564 -7.25 -4.48 -35.78
CA GLY A 564 -8.67 -4.77 -35.66
C GLY A 564 -9.38 -4.85 -37.01
N GLY A 565 -10.30 -5.81 -37.18
CA GLY A 565 -11.10 -5.99 -38.39
C GLY A 565 -10.38 -6.62 -39.58
N GLN A 566 -9.08 -6.89 -39.49
CA GLN A 566 -8.29 -7.53 -40.55
C GLN A 566 -8.09 -9.04 -40.29
N PRO A 567 -7.77 -9.84 -41.32
CA PRO A 567 -7.41 -11.23 -41.13
C PRO A 567 -6.09 -11.36 -40.34
N ALA A 568 -5.91 -12.45 -39.61
CA ALA A 568 -4.71 -12.66 -38.78
C ALA A 568 -3.39 -12.59 -39.57
N SER A 569 -3.42 -12.96 -40.85
CA SER A 569 -2.27 -12.84 -41.77
C SER A 569 -1.81 -11.38 -41.98
N ALA A 570 -2.68 -10.41 -41.81
CA ALA A 570 -2.34 -9.00 -41.91
C ALA A 570 -1.53 -8.48 -40.71
N SER A 571 -1.42 -9.25 -39.63
CA SER A 571 -0.61 -8.87 -38.46
C SER A 571 0.91 -8.82 -38.80
N TRP A 572 1.35 -9.62 -39.79
CA TRP A 572 2.73 -9.63 -40.29
C TRP A 572 2.76 -9.87 -41.78
N PRO A 573 2.44 -8.86 -42.61
CA PRO A 573 2.31 -9.00 -44.07
C PRO A 573 3.59 -9.47 -44.78
N GLN A 574 4.76 -9.20 -44.17
CA GLN A 574 6.09 -9.54 -44.71
C GLN A 574 6.70 -10.73 -43.95
N ALA A 575 5.87 -11.63 -43.39
CA ALA A 575 6.41 -12.82 -42.72
C ALA A 575 7.31 -13.63 -43.67
N PRO A 576 8.54 -13.95 -43.22
CA PRO A 576 9.47 -14.73 -44.04
C PRO A 576 8.92 -16.13 -44.34
N ALA A 577 9.40 -16.76 -45.41
CA ALA A 577 9.04 -18.14 -45.77
C ALA A 577 9.35 -19.11 -44.60
N GLY A 578 8.42 -20.02 -44.35
CA GLY A 578 8.49 -21.00 -43.26
C GLY A 578 7.81 -20.57 -41.96
N TRP A 579 7.42 -19.30 -41.82
CA TRP A 579 6.60 -18.86 -40.66
C TRP A 579 5.11 -19.10 -40.91
N ARG A 580 4.42 -19.66 -39.92
CA ARG A 580 2.98 -19.92 -39.94
C ARG A 580 2.30 -19.42 -38.69
N ILE A 581 1.07 -18.99 -38.82
CA ILE A 581 0.22 -18.61 -37.66
C ILE A 581 -0.07 -19.89 -36.87
N VAL A 582 0.23 -19.86 -35.58
CA VAL A 582 -0.07 -20.96 -34.64
C VAL A 582 -1.14 -20.58 -33.63
N LEU A 583 -1.30 -19.27 -33.35
CA LEU A 583 -2.31 -18.75 -32.45
C LEU A 583 -2.76 -17.36 -32.91
N ALA A 584 -4.05 -17.07 -32.79
CA ALA A 584 -4.60 -15.74 -33.01
C ALA A 584 -5.58 -15.42 -31.89
N ASP A 585 -5.20 -14.47 -31.05
CA ASP A 585 -6.03 -14.00 -29.94
C ASP A 585 -6.75 -12.70 -30.34
N ARG A 586 -8.04 -12.82 -30.66
CA ARG A 586 -8.89 -11.68 -31.01
C ARG A 586 -9.23 -10.80 -29.83
N THR A 587 -9.30 -11.38 -28.64
CA THR A 587 -9.71 -10.66 -27.43
C THR A 587 -8.65 -9.65 -27.02
N ASP A 588 -7.40 -10.09 -27.05
CA ASP A 588 -6.25 -9.27 -26.64
C ASP A 588 -5.53 -8.64 -27.84
N GLY A 589 -5.93 -8.95 -29.08
CA GLY A 589 -5.46 -8.29 -30.29
C GLY A 589 -4.02 -8.64 -30.69
N TRP A 590 -3.63 -9.92 -30.63
CA TRP A 590 -2.31 -10.38 -31.03
C TRP A 590 -2.33 -11.72 -31.79
N VAL A 591 -1.27 -11.94 -32.54
CA VAL A 591 -1.06 -13.17 -33.32
C VAL A 591 0.33 -13.71 -33.06
N ALA A 592 0.42 -15.00 -32.79
CA ALA A 592 1.69 -15.71 -32.70
C ALA A 592 1.99 -16.46 -34.00
N TRP A 593 3.20 -16.27 -34.51
CA TRP A 593 3.79 -16.95 -35.64
C TRP A 593 4.92 -17.85 -35.16
N ARG A 594 5.02 -19.03 -35.72
CA ARG A 594 6.08 -20.00 -35.42
C ARG A 594 6.76 -20.44 -36.69
N ARG A 595 8.09 -20.60 -36.60
CA ARG A 595 8.96 -21.15 -37.66
C ARG A 595 8.97 -22.66 -37.61
#